data_fee930cb0862c36921ee2f11da8c2b6a
#
_entry.id   fee930cb0862c36921ee2f11da8c2b6a
#
_cell.length_a   1.000
_cell.length_b   1.000
_cell.length_c   1.000
_cell.angle_alpha   90.00
_cell.angle_beta   90.00
_cell.angle_gamma   90.00
#
_symmetry.space_group_name_H-M   'P 1'
#
loop_
_entity.id
_entity.type
_entity.pdbx_description
1 polymer ?
#
loop_
_entity_poly.entity_id
_entity_poly.type
_entity_poly.pdbx_seq_one_letter_code
_entity_poly.pdbx_strand_id
1 'polypeptide(L)'
;MKIPRTIKGIDEIIDKYDVFILDQWGVMHDGLKGFSHAIKISEKLNKLNKDLIIISNSSRRKKITIEKLPFLGFNPENFIEVMTSGEMTWQNLYLSMHYFKNKNQTNCYYIRNKLNDDSDVFIQGLEQYNFVKNIEEAHFILGRTLDENSKTEDFLPLLLKALKKKLPFYCANPDYVSIQKQKFNICMGSIAELYKSLGGKIVILGKPSVEIYIESTKKIKKLEKSKILAIGDSIYHDIKGANEFGVDSVLITSGIHQKSFDKTNPQWDSEFNKFKKLDILPTYLCQKFKN
;
A
#
# COMPACT_ATOMS: atom_id res chain seq x y z
N MET A 1 26.45 -6.42 -5.19
CA MET A 1 25.01 -6.23 -5.45
C MET A 1 24.48 -7.52 -6.06
N LYS A 2 23.48 -8.18 -5.42
CA LYS A 2 22.92 -9.44 -5.95
C LYS A 2 21.99 -9.13 -7.12
N ILE A 3 22.19 -9.79 -8.26
CA ILE A 3 21.26 -9.69 -9.41
C ILE A 3 19.99 -10.48 -9.04
N PRO A 4 18.78 -9.92 -9.22
CA PRO A 4 17.54 -10.65 -8.96
C PRO A 4 17.47 -11.96 -9.76
N ARG A 5 17.09 -13.06 -9.10
CA ARG A 5 16.89 -14.35 -9.76
C ARG A 5 15.49 -14.39 -10.39
N THR A 6 15.40 -14.69 -11.68
CA THR A 6 14.11 -14.96 -12.31
C THR A 6 13.63 -16.37 -11.96
N ILE A 7 12.37 -16.48 -11.53
CA ILE A 7 11.66 -17.74 -11.26
C ILE A 7 10.42 -17.85 -12.15
N LYS A 8 10.01 -19.08 -12.46
CA LYS A 8 8.81 -19.34 -13.28
C LYS A 8 7.53 -19.31 -12.43
N GLY A 9 7.64 -19.63 -11.15
CA GLY A 9 6.55 -19.63 -10.17
C GLY A 9 7.09 -19.75 -8.75
N ILE A 10 6.21 -19.60 -7.77
CA ILE A 10 6.53 -19.64 -6.35
C ILE A 10 6.99 -21.01 -5.91
N ASP A 11 6.59 -22.08 -6.60
CA ASP A 11 6.98 -23.44 -6.31
C ASP A 11 8.51 -23.67 -6.30
N GLU A 12 9.28 -22.90 -7.06
CA GLU A 12 10.74 -23.01 -7.05
C GLU A 12 11.39 -22.59 -5.73
N ILE A 13 10.66 -21.87 -4.90
CA ILE A 13 11.20 -21.25 -3.68
C ILE A 13 10.33 -21.48 -2.44
N ILE A 14 9.17 -22.15 -2.58
CA ILE A 14 8.14 -22.30 -1.55
C ILE A 14 8.68 -22.90 -0.24
N ASP A 15 9.63 -23.86 -0.33
CA ASP A 15 10.18 -24.56 0.83
C ASP A 15 11.17 -23.71 1.65
N LYS A 16 11.60 -22.56 1.10
CA LYS A 16 12.52 -21.67 1.79
C LYS A 16 11.84 -20.78 2.82
N TYR A 17 10.54 -20.51 2.65
CA TYR A 17 9.79 -19.53 3.42
C TYR A 17 8.62 -20.15 4.15
N ASP A 18 8.31 -19.61 5.31
CA ASP A 18 7.19 -20.02 6.15
C ASP A 18 6.08 -18.97 6.18
N VAL A 19 6.42 -17.70 5.89
CA VAL A 19 5.51 -16.57 5.89
C VAL A 19 5.53 -15.89 4.52
N PHE A 20 4.35 -15.64 3.97
CA PHE A 20 4.17 -14.97 2.68
C PHE A 20 3.35 -13.69 2.90
N ILE A 21 3.96 -12.53 2.66
CA ILE A 21 3.31 -11.23 2.69
C ILE A 21 2.92 -10.86 1.27
N LEU A 22 1.63 -10.69 1.03
CA LEU A 22 1.04 -10.49 -0.29
C LEU A 22 0.50 -9.07 -0.44
N ASP A 23 0.89 -8.37 -1.51
CA ASP A 23 0.11 -7.25 -1.99
C ASP A 23 -1.19 -7.73 -2.66
N GLN A 24 -2.17 -6.84 -2.80
CA GLN A 24 -3.48 -7.18 -3.38
C GLN A 24 -3.56 -6.85 -4.87
N TRP A 25 -3.50 -5.55 -5.21
CA TRP A 25 -3.67 -5.09 -6.58
C TRP A 25 -2.51 -5.50 -7.47
N GLY A 26 -2.80 -6.05 -8.66
CA GLY A 26 -1.75 -6.52 -9.57
C GLY A 26 -1.11 -7.86 -9.18
N VAL A 27 -1.27 -8.32 -7.94
CA VAL A 27 -0.77 -9.60 -7.43
C VAL A 27 -1.88 -10.62 -7.26
N MET A 28 -2.91 -10.27 -6.48
CA MET A 28 -4.03 -11.16 -6.16
C MET A 28 -5.23 -10.93 -7.08
N HIS A 29 -5.51 -9.69 -7.47
CA HIS A 29 -6.69 -9.30 -8.23
C HIS A 29 -6.47 -8.02 -9.05
N ASP A 30 -7.42 -7.73 -9.95
CA ASP A 30 -7.48 -6.50 -10.77
C ASP A 30 -8.49 -5.46 -10.25
N GLY A 31 -9.02 -5.68 -9.05
CA GLY A 31 -10.05 -4.86 -8.42
C GLY A 31 -11.49 -5.30 -8.72
N LEU A 32 -11.70 -6.10 -9.77
CA LEU A 32 -13.01 -6.64 -10.17
C LEU A 32 -13.12 -8.12 -9.84
N LYS A 33 -12.06 -8.88 -10.08
CA LYS A 33 -11.99 -10.33 -9.83
C LYS A 33 -10.60 -10.74 -9.36
N GLY A 34 -10.56 -11.82 -8.58
CA GLY A 34 -9.30 -12.47 -8.24
C GLY A 34 -8.68 -13.17 -9.45
N PHE A 35 -7.37 -13.18 -9.51
CA PHE A 35 -6.65 -13.94 -10.51
C PHE A 35 -6.69 -15.44 -10.16
N SER A 36 -7.17 -16.27 -11.08
CA SER A 36 -7.31 -17.71 -10.84
C SER A 36 -6.02 -18.40 -10.40
N HIS A 37 -4.88 -17.95 -10.93
CA HIS A 37 -3.57 -18.44 -10.52
C HIS A 37 -3.20 -18.02 -9.08
N ALA A 38 -3.55 -16.79 -8.65
CA ALA A 38 -3.30 -16.30 -7.31
C ALA A 38 -4.18 -17.02 -6.27
N ILE A 39 -5.45 -17.29 -6.60
CA ILE A 39 -6.35 -18.09 -5.76
C ILE A 39 -5.74 -19.48 -5.53
N LYS A 40 -5.36 -20.19 -6.60
CA LYS A 40 -4.80 -21.54 -6.54
C LYS A 40 -3.51 -21.60 -5.69
N ILE A 41 -2.58 -20.65 -5.87
CA ILE A 41 -1.34 -20.66 -5.10
C ILE A 41 -1.59 -20.31 -3.64
N SER A 42 -2.51 -19.39 -3.32
CA SER A 42 -2.88 -19.06 -1.94
C SER A 42 -3.47 -20.28 -1.22
N GLU A 43 -4.36 -21.02 -1.88
CA GLU A 43 -4.91 -22.27 -1.33
C GLU A 43 -3.81 -23.33 -1.12
N LYS A 44 -2.86 -23.46 -2.06
CA LYS A 44 -1.73 -24.38 -1.93
C LYS A 44 -0.85 -24.01 -0.75
N LEU A 45 -0.48 -22.75 -0.59
CA LEU A 45 0.32 -22.25 0.54
C LEU A 45 -0.37 -22.56 1.88
N ASN A 46 -1.67 -22.32 1.97
CA ASN A 46 -2.46 -22.64 3.17
C ASN A 46 -2.46 -24.16 3.47
N LYS A 47 -2.65 -25.01 2.45
CA LYS A 47 -2.55 -26.49 2.61
C LYS A 47 -1.17 -26.96 3.07
N LEU A 48 -0.13 -26.20 2.77
CA LEU A 48 1.24 -26.45 3.23
C LEU A 48 1.53 -25.82 4.60
N ASN A 49 0.50 -25.33 5.30
CA ASN A 49 0.59 -24.65 6.59
C ASN A 49 1.55 -23.44 6.59
N LYS A 50 1.59 -22.69 5.47
CA LYS A 50 2.32 -21.44 5.39
C LYS A 50 1.44 -20.29 5.87
N ASP A 51 2.02 -19.37 6.63
CA ASP A 51 1.33 -18.18 7.11
C ASP A 51 1.17 -17.16 5.97
N LEU A 52 -0.07 -16.77 5.67
CA LEU A 52 -0.38 -15.76 4.66
C LEU A 52 -0.81 -14.45 5.34
N ILE A 53 -0.19 -13.35 4.92
CA ILE A 53 -0.49 -11.99 5.37
C ILE A 53 -0.79 -11.14 4.15
N ILE A 54 -1.84 -10.32 4.21
CA ILE A 54 -2.10 -9.30 3.20
C ILE A 54 -1.63 -7.94 3.72
N ILE A 55 -0.81 -7.24 2.95
CA ILE A 55 -0.46 -5.82 3.18
C ILE A 55 -0.85 -5.00 1.95
N SER A 56 -1.75 -4.02 2.12
CA SER A 56 -2.28 -3.21 1.03
C SER A 56 -2.16 -1.72 1.31
N ASN A 57 -1.87 -0.93 0.27
CA ASN A 57 -1.91 0.53 0.34
C ASN A 57 -3.32 1.13 0.22
N SER A 58 -4.35 0.28 0.19
CA SER A 58 -5.73 0.72 0.20
C SER A 58 -6.01 1.65 1.39
N SER A 59 -6.73 2.75 1.13
CA SER A 59 -7.18 3.70 2.17
C SER A 59 -8.35 3.19 3.02
N ARG A 60 -8.86 1.98 2.75
CA ARG A 60 -10.00 1.40 3.48
C ARG A 60 -9.57 0.83 4.82
N ARG A 61 -10.54 0.74 5.75
CA ARG A 61 -10.38 -0.06 6.96
C ARG A 61 -10.20 -1.54 6.59
N LYS A 62 -9.37 -2.28 7.33
CA LYS A 62 -9.10 -3.70 7.05
C LYS A 62 -10.36 -4.57 7.01
N LYS A 63 -11.38 -4.24 7.81
CA LYS A 63 -12.67 -4.93 7.81
C LYS A 63 -13.30 -4.96 6.41
N ILE A 64 -13.36 -3.82 5.73
CA ILE A 64 -13.92 -3.71 4.37
C ILE A 64 -13.11 -4.55 3.38
N THR A 65 -11.80 -4.61 3.54
CA THR A 65 -10.93 -5.42 2.70
C THR A 65 -11.19 -6.91 2.90
N ILE A 66 -11.30 -7.36 4.15
CA ILE A 66 -11.61 -8.77 4.49
C ILE A 66 -12.97 -9.17 3.92
N GLU A 67 -14.01 -8.35 4.08
CA GLU A 67 -15.36 -8.58 3.56
C GLU A 67 -15.40 -8.71 2.03
N LYS A 68 -14.43 -8.14 1.33
CA LYS A 68 -14.33 -8.24 -0.14
C LYS A 68 -13.62 -9.49 -0.64
N LEU A 69 -12.79 -10.14 0.16
CA LEU A 69 -12.01 -11.31 -0.26
C LEU A 69 -12.86 -12.43 -0.88
N PRO A 70 -14.03 -12.83 -0.30
CA PRO A 70 -14.88 -13.87 -0.90
C PRO A 70 -15.38 -13.51 -2.29
N PHE A 71 -15.73 -12.25 -2.55
CA PHE A 71 -16.18 -11.79 -3.88
C PHE A 71 -15.06 -11.84 -4.93
N LEU A 72 -13.79 -11.81 -4.47
CA LEU A 72 -12.61 -11.98 -5.30
C LEU A 72 -12.18 -13.45 -5.41
N GLY A 73 -12.90 -14.37 -4.76
CA GLY A 73 -12.62 -15.81 -4.78
C GLY A 73 -11.58 -16.27 -3.76
N PHE A 74 -11.23 -15.45 -2.77
CA PHE A 74 -10.30 -15.84 -1.70
C PHE A 74 -11.07 -16.16 -0.41
N ASN A 75 -10.67 -17.23 0.29
CA ASN A 75 -11.17 -17.49 1.64
C ASN A 75 -10.42 -16.60 2.65
N PRO A 76 -11.10 -15.71 3.40
CA PRO A 76 -10.47 -14.85 4.38
C PRO A 76 -9.73 -15.62 5.49
N GLU A 77 -10.19 -16.81 5.84
CA GLU A 77 -9.59 -17.65 6.88
C GLU A 77 -8.18 -18.17 6.52
N ASN A 78 -7.81 -18.12 5.23
CA ASN A 78 -6.47 -18.47 4.80
C ASN A 78 -5.42 -17.44 5.21
N PHE A 79 -5.83 -16.26 5.68
CA PHE A 79 -4.93 -15.16 6.00
C PHE A 79 -4.91 -14.90 7.50
N ILE A 80 -3.75 -15.02 8.13
CA ILE A 80 -3.58 -14.78 9.56
C ILE A 80 -3.71 -13.29 9.92
N GLU A 81 -3.42 -12.39 8.96
CA GLU A 81 -3.60 -10.94 9.09
C GLU A 81 -3.90 -10.30 7.73
N VAL A 82 -4.73 -9.27 7.78
CA VAL A 82 -4.96 -8.33 6.65
C VAL A 82 -4.74 -6.92 7.19
N MET A 83 -3.75 -6.23 6.66
CA MET A 83 -3.44 -4.87 7.05
C MET A 83 -3.51 -3.92 5.85
N THR A 84 -4.11 -2.75 6.07
CA THR A 84 -4.21 -1.72 5.05
C THR A 84 -3.58 -0.41 5.53
N SER A 85 -3.11 0.41 4.59
CA SER A 85 -2.63 1.76 4.92
C SER A 85 -3.72 2.59 5.59
N GLY A 86 -4.98 2.44 5.17
CA GLY A 86 -6.13 3.08 5.81
C GLY A 86 -6.31 2.65 7.26
N GLU A 87 -6.18 1.35 7.56
CA GLU A 87 -6.25 0.83 8.94
C GLU A 87 -5.12 1.38 9.80
N MET A 88 -3.89 1.36 9.29
CA MET A 88 -2.72 1.92 9.98
C MET A 88 -2.91 3.41 10.30
N THR A 89 -3.41 4.17 9.33
CA THR A 89 -3.68 5.61 9.50
C THR A 89 -4.78 5.83 10.54
N TRP A 90 -5.84 5.03 10.49
CA TRP A 90 -6.92 5.11 11.46
C TRP A 90 -6.44 4.79 12.88
N GLN A 91 -5.69 3.69 13.05
CA GLN A 91 -5.14 3.30 14.36
C GLN A 91 -4.22 4.39 14.92
N ASN A 92 -3.37 4.98 14.08
CA ASN A 92 -2.50 6.07 14.50
C ASN A 92 -3.30 7.28 14.97
N LEU A 93 -4.32 7.72 14.23
CA LEU A 93 -5.19 8.83 14.64
C LEU A 93 -5.96 8.49 15.91
N TYR A 94 -6.49 7.26 16.03
CA TYR A 94 -7.22 6.81 17.22
C TYR A 94 -6.33 6.84 18.48
N LEU A 95 -5.12 6.28 18.40
CA LEU A 95 -4.17 6.26 19.50
C LEU A 95 -3.64 7.67 19.85
N SER A 96 -3.55 8.55 18.85
CA SER A 96 -3.06 9.92 19.02
C SER A 96 -4.13 10.92 19.50
N MET A 97 -5.38 10.49 19.70
CA MET A 97 -6.48 11.41 20.06
C MET A 97 -6.19 12.24 21.30
N HIS A 98 -5.66 11.64 22.36
CA HIS A 98 -5.31 12.36 23.59
C HIS A 98 -4.23 13.44 23.35
N TYR A 99 -3.24 13.12 22.52
CA TYR A 99 -2.19 14.08 22.15
C TYR A 99 -2.76 15.29 21.42
N PHE A 100 -3.60 15.07 20.41
CA PHE A 100 -4.22 16.14 19.62
C PHE A 100 -5.17 16.98 20.48
N LYS A 101 -5.99 16.32 21.34
CA LYS A 101 -6.93 17.00 22.24
C LYS A 101 -6.20 17.89 23.25
N ASN A 102 -5.14 17.40 23.89
CA ASN A 102 -4.35 18.16 24.84
C ASN A 102 -3.66 19.38 24.23
N LYS A 103 -3.44 19.37 22.91
CA LYS A 103 -2.86 20.51 22.16
C LYS A 103 -3.91 21.37 21.45
N ASN A 104 -5.21 21.13 21.68
CA ASN A 104 -6.31 21.76 20.94
C ASN A 104 -6.14 21.64 19.41
N GLN A 105 -5.63 20.52 18.92
CA GLN A 105 -5.32 20.26 17.51
C GLN A 105 -6.25 19.21 16.91
N THR A 106 -7.55 19.34 17.12
CA THR A 106 -8.56 18.34 16.72
C THR A 106 -9.19 18.60 15.34
N ASN A 107 -8.95 19.75 14.72
CA ASN A 107 -9.54 20.07 13.42
C ASN A 107 -8.80 19.38 12.28
N CYS A 108 -9.52 18.56 11.53
CA CYS A 108 -9.02 17.78 10.41
C CYS A 108 -9.60 18.28 9.10
N TYR A 109 -8.75 18.65 8.14
CA TYR A 109 -9.20 18.86 6.75
C TYR A 109 -9.15 17.53 6.02
N TYR A 110 -10.33 17.02 5.61
CA TYR A 110 -10.46 15.67 5.08
C TYR A 110 -10.62 15.67 3.56
N ILE A 111 -9.58 15.18 2.84
CA ILE A 111 -9.62 15.02 1.39
C ILE A 111 -10.12 13.61 1.07
N ARG A 112 -11.27 13.53 0.39
CA ARG A 112 -11.93 12.28 0.03
C ARG A 112 -12.76 12.44 -1.25
N ASN A 113 -13.02 11.35 -1.94
CA ASN A 113 -14.07 11.28 -2.96
C ASN A 113 -15.44 11.34 -2.26
N LYS A 114 -16.29 12.23 -2.72
CA LYS A 114 -17.60 12.49 -2.08
C LYS A 114 -18.70 11.53 -2.54
N LEU A 115 -18.52 10.89 -3.71
CA LEU A 115 -19.59 10.15 -4.38
C LEU A 115 -19.55 8.63 -4.13
N ASN A 116 -18.37 8.04 -3.99
CA ASN A 116 -18.20 6.57 -3.97
C ASN A 116 -17.22 6.10 -2.88
N ASP A 117 -17.33 6.67 -1.70
CA ASP A 117 -16.36 6.48 -0.65
C ASP A 117 -17.04 5.91 0.60
N ASP A 118 -16.33 5.04 1.29
CA ASP A 118 -16.69 4.48 2.59
C ASP A 118 -16.27 5.41 3.76
N SER A 119 -16.31 6.72 3.54
CA SER A 119 -15.82 7.74 4.48
C SER A 119 -16.50 7.66 5.84
N ASP A 120 -17.80 7.42 5.88
CA ASP A 120 -18.56 7.33 7.12
C ASP A 120 -18.12 6.10 7.93
N VAL A 121 -17.78 4.99 7.26
CA VAL A 121 -17.22 3.81 7.92
C VAL A 121 -15.79 4.08 8.40
N PHE A 122 -15.01 4.82 7.62
CA PHE A 122 -13.63 5.14 7.98
C PHE A 122 -13.55 6.01 9.24
N ILE A 123 -14.41 7.01 9.40
CA ILE A 123 -14.36 7.95 10.53
C ILE A 123 -15.00 7.41 11.81
N GLN A 124 -15.67 6.26 11.78
CA GLN A 124 -16.21 5.63 12.99
C GLN A 124 -15.09 5.40 14.03
N GLY A 125 -15.29 5.88 15.24
CA GLY A 125 -14.30 5.88 16.31
C GLY A 125 -13.34 7.08 16.29
N LEU A 126 -13.49 8.02 15.33
CA LEU A 126 -12.72 9.26 15.24
C LEU A 126 -13.60 10.52 15.47
N GLU A 127 -14.75 10.36 16.13
CA GLU A 127 -15.74 11.43 16.36
C GLU A 127 -15.20 12.59 17.22
N GLN A 128 -14.03 12.40 17.85
CA GLN A 128 -13.37 13.46 18.62
C GLN A 128 -12.62 14.46 17.75
N TYR A 129 -12.46 14.18 16.45
CA TYR A 129 -11.91 15.11 15.47
C TYR A 129 -13.03 15.91 14.80
N ASN A 130 -12.82 17.21 14.66
CA ASN A 130 -13.72 18.09 13.93
C ASN A 130 -13.30 18.09 12.44
N PHE A 131 -14.15 17.57 11.58
CA PHE A 131 -13.89 17.56 10.14
C PHE A 131 -14.31 18.92 9.52
N VAL A 132 -13.33 19.80 9.36
CA VAL A 132 -13.55 21.17 8.89
C VAL A 132 -13.57 21.25 7.36
N LYS A 133 -14.33 22.22 6.81
CA LYS A 133 -14.44 22.47 5.37
C LYS A 133 -13.40 23.48 4.86
N ASN A 134 -12.90 24.33 5.75
CA ASN A 134 -11.90 25.35 5.41
C ASN A 134 -10.52 24.91 5.93
N ILE A 135 -9.52 24.87 5.03
CA ILE A 135 -8.13 24.52 5.38
C ILE A 135 -7.52 25.49 6.41
N GLU A 136 -7.99 26.73 6.44
CA GLU A 136 -7.52 27.72 7.41
C GLU A 136 -7.88 27.38 8.87
N GLU A 137 -8.89 26.56 9.08
CA GLU A 137 -9.29 26.10 10.41
C GLU A 137 -8.58 24.78 10.82
N ALA A 138 -7.92 24.12 9.87
CA ALA A 138 -7.34 22.81 10.09
C ALA A 138 -6.06 22.86 10.93
N HIS A 139 -5.81 21.77 11.65
CA HIS A 139 -4.57 21.47 12.38
C HIS A 139 -3.77 20.38 11.68
N PHE A 140 -4.42 19.55 10.87
CA PHE A 140 -3.79 18.53 10.02
C PHE A 140 -4.70 18.19 8.82
N ILE A 141 -4.12 17.52 7.84
CA ILE A 141 -4.82 17.00 6.67
C ILE A 141 -4.88 15.48 6.77
N LEU A 142 -6.05 14.91 6.47
CA LEU A 142 -6.22 13.49 6.22
C LEU A 142 -6.59 13.29 4.75
N GLY A 143 -5.70 12.67 3.97
CA GLY A 143 -5.94 12.36 2.56
C GLY A 143 -6.23 10.87 2.37
N ARG A 144 -7.40 10.53 1.78
CA ARG A 144 -7.83 9.15 1.53
C ARG A 144 -7.98 8.83 0.05
N THR A 145 -9.00 9.40 -0.56
CA THR A 145 -9.44 9.09 -1.93
C THR A 145 -9.58 10.37 -2.73
N LEU A 146 -9.47 10.27 -4.04
CA LEU A 146 -9.63 11.39 -4.97
C LEU A 146 -10.89 11.19 -5.81
N ASP A 147 -11.49 12.29 -6.28
CA ASP A 147 -12.54 12.23 -7.29
C ASP A 147 -11.97 11.75 -8.62
N GLU A 148 -12.79 11.09 -9.43
CA GLU A 148 -12.38 10.64 -10.77
C GLU A 148 -11.87 11.83 -11.60
N ASN A 149 -10.82 11.57 -12.39
CA ASN A 149 -10.15 12.56 -13.24
C ASN A 149 -9.47 13.73 -12.50
N SER A 150 -9.29 13.67 -11.17
CA SER A 150 -8.48 14.63 -10.42
C SER A 150 -7.07 14.70 -11.00
N LYS A 151 -6.49 15.89 -11.02
CA LYS A 151 -5.10 16.12 -11.39
C LYS A 151 -4.32 16.64 -10.19
N THR A 152 -3.04 16.35 -10.17
CA THR A 152 -2.16 16.76 -9.07
C THR A 152 -2.15 18.29 -8.91
N GLU A 153 -2.19 19.01 -10.02
CA GLU A 153 -2.17 20.47 -10.08
C GLU A 153 -3.39 21.11 -9.44
N ASP A 154 -4.53 20.44 -9.44
CA ASP A 154 -5.79 20.96 -8.87
C ASP A 154 -5.66 21.19 -7.36
N PHE A 155 -4.75 20.49 -6.71
CA PHE A 155 -4.50 20.58 -5.27
C PHE A 155 -3.47 21.65 -4.89
N LEU A 156 -2.72 22.20 -5.83
CA LEU A 156 -1.64 23.16 -5.54
C LEU A 156 -2.08 24.35 -4.69
N PRO A 157 -3.21 25.03 -4.97
CA PRO A 157 -3.66 26.17 -4.15
C PRO A 157 -3.97 25.76 -2.69
N LEU A 158 -4.56 24.57 -2.50
CA LEU A 158 -4.84 24.00 -1.18
C LEU A 158 -3.54 23.70 -0.43
N LEU A 159 -2.60 23.04 -1.10
CA LEU A 159 -1.32 22.63 -0.52
C LEU A 159 -0.44 23.82 -0.13
N LEU A 160 -0.46 24.92 -0.91
CA LEU A 160 0.25 26.15 -0.56
C LEU A 160 -0.32 26.81 0.71
N LYS A 161 -1.63 26.80 0.91
CA LYS A 161 -2.26 27.25 2.16
C LYS A 161 -1.86 26.36 3.34
N ALA A 162 -1.91 25.03 3.15
CA ALA A 162 -1.49 24.07 4.15
C ALA A 162 -0.02 24.24 4.54
N LEU A 163 0.84 24.51 3.57
CA LEU A 163 2.28 24.72 3.79
C LEU A 163 2.55 25.98 4.64
N LYS A 164 1.85 27.11 4.37
CA LYS A 164 1.95 28.33 5.19
C LYS A 164 1.62 28.06 6.66
N LYS A 165 0.66 27.15 6.91
CA LYS A 165 0.26 26.73 8.27
C LYS A 165 1.10 25.59 8.82
N LYS A 166 2.04 25.03 8.04
CA LYS A 166 2.87 23.87 8.41
C LYS A 166 2.03 22.65 8.83
N LEU A 167 0.89 22.41 8.17
CA LEU A 167 -0.01 21.32 8.50
C LEU A 167 0.65 19.96 8.18
N PRO A 168 0.66 18.98 9.11
CA PRO A 168 1.04 17.62 8.75
C PRO A 168 -0.05 16.99 7.88
N PHE A 169 0.37 16.22 6.86
CA PHE A 169 -0.51 15.52 5.93
C PHE A 169 -0.42 14.01 6.15
N TYR A 170 -1.47 13.41 6.70
CA TYR A 170 -1.64 11.97 6.84
C TYR A 170 -2.19 11.39 5.55
N CYS A 171 -1.37 10.60 4.87
CA CYS A 171 -1.72 9.99 3.59
C CYS A 171 -2.13 8.52 3.81
N ALA A 172 -3.43 8.24 3.72
CA ALA A 172 -3.98 6.91 3.95
C ALA A 172 -3.89 5.98 2.72
N ASN A 173 -3.54 6.51 1.54
CA ASN A 173 -3.23 5.73 0.34
C ASN A 173 -1.94 6.28 -0.29
N PRO A 174 -0.78 5.72 0.02
CA PRO A 174 0.50 6.21 -0.46
C PRO A 174 0.84 5.83 -1.91
N ASP A 175 0.02 5.03 -2.59
CA ASP A 175 0.23 4.74 -4.01
C ASP A 175 0.19 6.04 -4.84
N TYR A 176 1.05 6.14 -5.84
CA TYR A 176 1.05 7.30 -6.75
C TYR A 176 -0.04 7.20 -7.79
N VAL A 177 -0.23 6.00 -8.32
CA VAL A 177 -1.22 5.70 -9.35
C VAL A 177 -1.85 4.33 -9.10
N SER A 178 -3.06 4.15 -9.60
CA SER A 178 -3.73 2.85 -9.67
C SER A 178 -4.23 2.60 -11.08
N ILE A 179 -4.31 1.33 -11.47
CA ILE A 179 -4.90 0.93 -12.75
C ILE A 179 -6.29 0.37 -12.49
N GLN A 180 -7.32 1.09 -12.94
CA GLN A 180 -8.70 0.62 -12.89
C GLN A 180 -9.31 0.65 -14.29
N LYS A 181 -9.92 -0.46 -14.72
CA LYS A 181 -10.52 -0.56 -16.06
C LYS A 181 -9.58 -0.10 -17.17
N GLN A 182 -8.30 -0.48 -17.09
CA GLN A 182 -7.21 -0.09 -18.02
C GLN A 182 -6.90 1.42 -18.06
N LYS A 183 -7.41 2.22 -17.13
CA LYS A 183 -7.08 3.64 -16.98
C LYS A 183 -6.15 3.84 -15.79
N PHE A 184 -5.15 4.69 -15.99
CA PHE A 184 -4.32 5.20 -14.90
C PHE A 184 -5.05 6.32 -14.19
N ASN A 185 -5.27 6.15 -12.88
CA ASN A 185 -5.81 7.18 -12.02
C ASN A 185 -4.74 7.56 -10.99
N ILE A 186 -4.58 8.86 -10.74
CA ILE A 186 -3.72 9.32 -9.65
C ILE A 186 -4.32 8.89 -8.31
N CYS A 187 -3.45 8.57 -7.36
CA CYS A 187 -3.83 8.28 -5.98
C CYS A 187 -3.35 9.38 -5.03
N MET A 188 -3.76 9.29 -3.78
CA MET A 188 -3.45 10.30 -2.75
C MET A 188 -1.95 10.46 -2.53
N GLY A 189 -1.15 9.40 -2.76
CA GLY A 189 0.31 9.46 -2.70
C GLY A 189 0.94 10.48 -3.64
N SER A 190 0.35 10.70 -4.84
CA SER A 190 0.82 11.77 -5.76
C SER A 190 0.62 13.16 -5.16
N ILE A 191 -0.49 13.37 -4.45
CA ILE A 191 -0.78 14.65 -3.78
C ILE A 191 0.16 14.84 -2.57
N ALA A 192 0.39 13.76 -1.81
CA ALA A 192 1.31 13.79 -0.69
C ALA A 192 2.77 14.06 -1.13
N GLU A 193 3.20 13.46 -2.26
CA GLU A 193 4.55 13.70 -2.79
C GLU A 193 4.71 15.13 -3.32
N LEU A 194 3.68 15.69 -3.97
CA LEU A 194 3.67 17.11 -4.32
C LEU A 194 3.81 17.98 -3.05
N TYR A 195 3.05 17.69 -2.00
CA TYR A 195 3.15 18.45 -0.75
C TYR A 195 4.54 18.36 -0.12
N LYS A 196 5.13 17.17 -0.11
CA LYS A 196 6.50 16.95 0.36
C LYS A 196 7.53 17.71 -0.48
N SER A 197 7.40 17.73 -1.80
CA SER A 197 8.32 18.47 -2.70
C SER A 197 8.27 19.99 -2.48
N LEU A 198 7.13 20.51 -1.98
CA LEU A 198 6.97 21.91 -1.55
C LEU A 198 7.53 22.18 -0.15
N GLY A 199 8.07 21.17 0.54
CA GLY A 199 8.60 21.27 1.92
C GLY A 199 7.58 20.94 3.01
N GLY A 200 6.41 20.39 2.66
CA GLY A 200 5.38 19.98 3.62
C GLY A 200 5.73 18.68 4.33
N LYS A 201 5.24 18.54 5.57
CA LYS A 201 5.41 17.31 6.37
C LYS A 201 4.33 16.29 5.99
N ILE A 202 4.75 15.11 5.55
CA ILE A 202 3.84 13.98 5.27
C ILE A 202 4.01 12.87 6.32
N VAL A 203 2.93 12.13 6.57
CA VAL A 203 2.89 10.94 7.42
C VAL A 203 2.32 9.80 6.58
N ILE A 204 3.14 8.80 6.31
CA ILE A 204 2.80 7.60 5.55
C ILE A 204 3.01 6.40 6.46
N LEU A 205 1.98 5.59 6.66
CA LEU A 205 1.99 4.41 7.52
C LEU A 205 1.76 3.10 6.71
N GLY A 206 1.43 3.24 5.42
CA GLY A 206 1.41 2.15 4.44
C GLY A 206 2.78 1.85 3.86
N LYS A 207 2.87 0.90 2.93
CA LYS A 207 4.11 0.61 2.19
C LYS A 207 4.64 1.89 1.51
N PRO A 208 5.93 2.18 1.53
CA PRO A 208 7.05 1.34 1.97
C PRO A 208 7.41 1.44 3.46
N SER A 209 6.60 2.12 4.31
CA SER A 209 6.88 2.26 5.74
C SER A 209 7.04 0.90 6.42
N VAL A 210 8.09 0.76 7.24
CA VAL A 210 8.40 -0.48 7.98
C VAL A 210 7.33 -0.79 9.03
N GLU A 211 6.63 0.23 9.52
CA GLU A 211 5.60 0.11 10.55
C GLU A 211 4.46 -0.82 10.14
N ILE A 212 4.04 -0.81 8.87
CA ILE A 212 2.97 -1.70 8.40
C ILE A 212 3.42 -3.17 8.41
N TYR A 213 4.71 -3.45 8.11
CA TYR A 213 5.27 -4.81 8.18
C TYR A 213 5.37 -5.28 9.63
N ILE A 214 5.86 -4.42 10.53
CA ILE A 214 5.94 -4.72 11.97
C ILE A 214 4.55 -5.04 12.51
N GLU A 215 3.56 -4.18 12.23
CA GLU A 215 2.19 -4.37 12.72
C GLU A 215 1.55 -5.66 12.19
N SER A 216 1.73 -5.93 10.89
CA SER A 216 1.15 -7.11 10.23
C SER A 216 1.74 -8.43 10.70
N THR A 217 2.98 -8.43 11.18
CA THR A 217 3.68 -9.65 11.61
C THR A 217 3.59 -9.90 13.12
N LYS A 218 2.93 -9.06 13.90
CA LYS A 218 2.80 -9.19 15.37
C LYS A 218 2.20 -10.51 15.86
N LYS A 219 1.34 -11.12 15.03
CA LYS A 219 0.72 -12.41 15.37
C LYS A 219 1.66 -13.60 15.25
N ILE A 220 2.80 -13.44 14.59
CA ILE A 220 3.79 -14.51 14.41
C ILE A 220 4.61 -14.65 15.69
N LYS A 221 4.47 -15.79 16.37
CA LYS A 221 5.11 -16.02 17.69
C LYS A 221 6.65 -16.00 17.62
N LYS A 222 7.23 -16.55 16.54
CA LYS A 222 8.68 -16.62 16.34
C LYS A 222 8.99 -16.09 14.95
N LEU A 223 9.27 -14.78 14.86
CA LEU A 223 9.53 -14.11 13.62
C LEU A 223 11.00 -14.28 13.21
N GLU A 224 11.23 -15.04 12.15
CA GLU A 224 12.52 -15.15 11.49
C GLU A 224 12.46 -14.49 10.12
N LYS A 225 13.08 -13.31 9.98
CA LYS A 225 13.00 -12.51 8.72
C LYS A 225 13.49 -13.27 7.50
N SER A 226 14.48 -14.17 7.64
CA SER A 226 14.98 -15.04 6.58
C SER A 226 13.94 -16.06 6.08
N LYS A 227 12.85 -16.26 6.82
CA LYS A 227 11.73 -17.16 6.48
C LYS A 227 10.51 -16.42 5.96
N ILE A 228 10.63 -15.10 5.71
CA ILE A 228 9.56 -14.26 5.20
C ILE A 228 9.84 -13.91 3.75
N LEU A 229 8.81 -14.00 2.91
CA LEU A 229 8.83 -13.57 1.52
C LEU A 229 7.72 -12.54 1.28
N ALA A 230 8.09 -11.33 0.88
CA ALA A 230 7.13 -10.32 0.43
C ALA A 230 6.92 -10.43 -1.08
N ILE A 231 5.67 -10.36 -1.55
CA ILE A 231 5.29 -10.47 -2.96
C ILE A 231 4.45 -9.25 -3.34
N GLY A 232 4.94 -8.47 -4.28
CA GLY A 232 4.27 -7.25 -4.74
C GLY A 232 4.61 -6.91 -6.18
N ASP A 233 3.94 -5.91 -6.72
CA ASP A 233 4.15 -5.45 -8.09
C ASP A 233 4.76 -4.05 -8.17
N SER A 234 4.87 -3.33 -7.03
CA SER A 234 5.42 -1.98 -6.97
C SER A 234 6.84 -1.95 -6.40
N ILE A 235 7.79 -1.48 -7.20
CA ILE A 235 9.18 -1.31 -6.75
C ILE A 235 9.27 -0.29 -5.61
N TYR A 236 8.55 0.83 -5.73
CA TYR A 236 8.63 1.94 -4.77
C TYR A 236 7.88 1.68 -3.46
N HIS A 237 6.95 0.73 -3.43
CA HIS A 237 6.16 0.40 -2.26
C HIS A 237 6.51 -0.99 -1.71
N ASP A 238 6.28 -2.04 -2.50
CA ASP A 238 6.46 -3.42 -2.04
C ASP A 238 7.93 -3.79 -1.85
N ILE A 239 8.72 -3.61 -2.92
CA ILE A 239 10.13 -4.04 -2.89
C ILE A 239 10.95 -3.16 -1.95
N LYS A 240 10.76 -1.84 -2.02
CA LYS A 240 11.41 -0.92 -1.10
C LYS A 240 11.06 -1.23 0.35
N GLY A 241 9.77 -1.42 0.66
CA GLY A 241 9.31 -1.73 2.01
C GLY A 241 9.85 -3.07 2.52
N ALA A 242 9.88 -4.12 1.67
CA ALA A 242 10.48 -5.41 2.00
C ALA A 242 11.98 -5.29 2.30
N ASN A 243 12.71 -4.54 1.47
CA ASN A 243 14.14 -4.29 1.67
C ASN A 243 14.40 -3.54 2.99
N GLU A 244 13.64 -2.49 3.29
CA GLU A 244 13.75 -1.72 4.54
C GLU A 244 13.34 -2.55 5.76
N PHE A 245 12.35 -3.43 5.63
CA PHE A 245 11.97 -4.38 6.69
C PHE A 245 12.99 -5.50 6.84
N GLY A 246 13.84 -5.77 5.82
CA GLY A 246 14.92 -6.76 5.84
C GLY A 246 14.46 -8.17 5.55
N VAL A 247 13.55 -8.36 4.60
CA VAL A 247 13.04 -9.66 4.13
C VAL A 247 13.25 -9.81 2.62
N ASP A 248 13.27 -11.08 2.16
CA ASP A 248 13.31 -11.37 0.73
C ASP A 248 12.03 -10.94 0.02
N SER A 249 12.15 -10.61 -1.27
CA SER A 249 11.01 -10.14 -2.06
C SER A 249 10.93 -10.72 -3.45
N VAL A 250 9.70 -10.83 -3.97
CA VAL A 250 9.37 -11.15 -5.36
C VAL A 250 8.69 -9.95 -5.99
N LEU A 251 9.25 -9.45 -7.09
CA LEU A 251 8.56 -8.48 -7.93
C LEU A 251 7.72 -9.20 -8.99
N ILE A 252 6.41 -8.94 -8.99
CA ILE A 252 5.48 -9.40 -10.02
C ILE A 252 5.56 -8.45 -11.21
N THR A 253 6.14 -8.94 -12.31
CA THR A 253 6.47 -8.10 -13.48
C THR A 253 5.29 -7.83 -14.40
N SER A 254 4.16 -8.56 -14.28
CA SER A 254 2.92 -8.28 -15.02
C SER A 254 2.02 -7.23 -14.37
N GLY A 255 2.43 -6.63 -13.25
CA GLY A 255 1.70 -5.61 -12.52
C GLY A 255 1.96 -4.19 -13.05
N ILE A 256 2.02 -3.21 -12.14
CA ILE A 256 2.10 -1.78 -12.47
C ILE A 256 3.33 -1.41 -13.32
N HIS A 257 4.41 -2.18 -13.22
CA HIS A 257 5.64 -1.99 -13.99
C HIS A 257 5.74 -2.88 -15.25
N GLN A 258 4.63 -3.47 -15.73
CA GLN A 258 4.66 -4.40 -16.88
C GLN A 258 5.43 -3.84 -18.08
N LYS A 259 5.22 -2.57 -18.44
CA LYS A 259 5.91 -1.92 -19.56
C LYS A 259 7.43 -1.85 -19.37
N SER A 260 7.87 -1.65 -18.12
CA SER A 260 9.30 -1.58 -17.77
C SER A 260 9.99 -2.94 -17.79
N PHE A 261 9.23 -4.03 -17.73
CA PHE A 261 9.74 -5.40 -17.77
C PHE A 261 9.43 -6.13 -19.10
N ASP A 262 8.87 -5.44 -20.06
CA ASP A 262 8.72 -5.93 -21.43
C ASP A 262 10.05 -5.76 -22.17
N LYS A 263 10.74 -6.87 -22.47
CA LYS A 263 12.03 -6.89 -23.17
C LYS A 263 11.96 -6.30 -24.59
N THR A 264 10.76 -6.16 -25.13
CA THR A 264 10.55 -5.49 -26.42
C THR A 264 10.50 -3.96 -26.28
N ASN A 265 10.40 -3.44 -25.04
CA ASN A 265 10.41 -2.01 -24.77
C ASN A 265 11.86 -1.47 -24.84
N PRO A 266 12.16 -0.49 -25.72
CA PRO A 266 13.50 0.11 -25.83
C PRO A 266 14.01 0.77 -24.54
N GLN A 267 13.11 1.08 -23.58
CA GLN A 267 13.45 1.68 -22.31
C GLN A 267 13.74 0.67 -21.18
N TRP A 268 13.62 -0.63 -21.45
CA TRP A 268 13.83 -1.70 -20.49
C TRP A 268 15.11 -1.53 -19.66
N ASP A 269 16.26 -1.42 -20.35
CA ASP A 269 17.57 -1.32 -19.68
C ASP A 269 17.70 -0.04 -18.86
N SER A 270 17.13 1.05 -19.35
CA SER A 270 17.15 2.36 -18.68
C SER A 270 16.37 2.33 -17.34
N GLU A 271 15.17 1.77 -17.34
CA GLU A 271 14.34 1.70 -16.15
C GLU A 271 14.91 0.70 -15.12
N PHE A 272 15.35 -0.47 -15.56
CA PHE A 272 15.99 -1.43 -14.65
C PHE A 272 17.27 -0.88 -14.02
N ASN A 273 18.10 -0.17 -14.80
CA ASN A 273 19.30 0.49 -14.31
C ASN A 273 18.98 1.63 -13.32
N LYS A 274 17.83 2.30 -13.46
CA LYS A 274 17.36 3.31 -12.50
C LYS A 274 17.08 2.68 -11.13
N PHE A 275 16.37 1.54 -11.08
CA PHE A 275 16.12 0.82 -9.83
C PHE A 275 17.40 0.31 -9.18
N LYS A 276 18.33 -0.18 -10.01
CA LYS A 276 19.66 -0.61 -9.56
C LYS A 276 20.45 0.55 -8.92
N LYS A 277 20.39 1.75 -9.51
CA LYS A 277 21.05 2.95 -8.94
C LYS A 277 20.43 3.39 -7.61
N LEU A 278 19.15 3.12 -7.40
CA LEU A 278 18.46 3.44 -6.14
C LEU A 278 18.65 2.37 -5.06
N ASP A 279 19.37 1.28 -5.36
CA ASP A 279 19.56 0.10 -4.50
C ASP A 279 18.25 -0.55 -4.03
N ILE A 280 17.19 -0.42 -4.84
CA ILE A 280 15.87 -1.03 -4.60
C ILE A 280 15.74 -2.23 -5.53
N LEU A 281 16.24 -3.38 -5.08
CA LEU A 281 16.23 -4.60 -5.89
C LEU A 281 15.43 -5.70 -5.19
N PRO A 282 14.55 -6.42 -5.93
CA PRO A 282 13.92 -7.62 -5.40
C PRO A 282 14.92 -8.77 -5.32
N THR A 283 14.65 -9.74 -4.47
CA THR A 283 15.40 -11.02 -4.45
C THR A 283 15.06 -11.84 -5.70
N TYR A 284 13.79 -11.83 -6.11
CA TYR A 284 13.30 -12.60 -7.25
C TYR A 284 12.44 -11.74 -8.19
N LEU A 285 12.45 -12.14 -9.47
CA LEU A 285 11.50 -11.67 -10.49
C LEU A 285 10.58 -12.83 -10.87
N CYS A 286 9.28 -12.60 -10.88
CA CYS A 286 8.29 -13.56 -11.35
C CYS A 286 7.22 -12.83 -12.20
N GLN A 287 6.79 -13.45 -13.29
CA GLN A 287 5.78 -12.81 -14.14
C GLN A 287 4.44 -12.64 -13.41
N LYS A 288 4.00 -13.68 -12.70
CA LYS A 288 2.71 -13.73 -12.00
C LYS A 288 2.86 -14.46 -10.68
N PHE A 289 2.02 -14.12 -9.72
CA PHE A 289 1.89 -14.89 -8.47
C PHE A 289 1.17 -16.22 -8.76
N LYS A 290 1.93 -17.25 -9.08
CA LYS A 290 1.44 -18.57 -9.51
C LYS A 290 2.40 -19.69 -9.07
N ASN A 291 1.94 -20.93 -9.28
CA ASN A 291 2.79 -22.13 -9.18
C ASN A 291 3.96 -22.09 -10.16
#